data_476c77646929e479d75e6fca43b5ac99
#
_entry.id   476c77646929e479d75e6fca43b5ac99
#
_cell.length_a   1.000
_cell.length_b   1.000
_cell.length_c   1.000
_cell.angle_alpha   90.00
_cell.angle_beta   90.00
_cell.angle_gamma   90.00
#
_symmetry.space_group_name_H-M   'P 1'
#
loop_
_entity.id
_entity.type
_entity.pdbx_description
1 polymer ?
#
loop_
_entity_poly.entity_id
_entity_poly.type
_entity_poly.pdbx_seq_one_letter_code
_entity_poly.pdbx_strand_id
1 'polypeptide(L)'
;MKKKQSATIRLIFLCVTAFCLTACHTLRKTPEAPAENTQVKTEAEMQQQMQLQMQNFSFRLLAQTDKNENYVISPFSVQMALGMLLNGADGKTAIEIAQAMGFETNDLQMANNCFQTLMQTLPNLDSVVTVNIGNALFANQSIPLKKHFIDETVQYFNAEATNLDFSKTKESADHINDWCKEKTNGLIPKMIEETDPQTLAILLNAVYFNGKWKKPFKPSDTKAKKFTNESGISCETPMMMQTDAFRYGETAGMQCLRLPFGKGTYSMYILLPKTGTTISDLMAGLNAENWNSFKGKMQQTDVDVWLPKFETSSSFNLKPTLKGMGISDAFVPYIANLGKMTDREAFIHSIQQKALIKVFEEGAEAAAITMIEIVEAFMPPPPMPFHADHPFLYLIVEEQSGSILFAGRYHGNVAETEGMTAGSHENRQDFWQFQAFKRPNEYDLDEKEKEEGSDLIYTIVEEEPSFPGGQDAMYEFLAENLKWPCYEKHVEGNVIIEFVVEKDGSLSNIKVIRSVEPCLDQEAVRVIKLMPKWKPGKQRGRVIRTLFRVPITFKFKE
;
A
#
# COMPACT_ATOMS: atom_id res chain seq x y z
N MET A 1 -7.92 67.42 -20.58
CA MET A 1 -7.74 67.87 -21.98
C MET A 1 -7.48 66.61 -22.82
N LYS A 2 -8.34 66.43 -23.82
CA LYS A 2 -8.17 65.75 -25.15
C LYS A 2 -7.73 64.28 -25.15
N LYS A 3 -8.63 63.38 -25.45
CA LYS A 3 -9.26 62.88 -26.72
C LYS A 3 -8.43 61.75 -27.31
N LYS A 4 -9.03 60.53 -27.40
CA LYS A 4 -9.77 59.85 -28.51
C LYS A 4 -8.85 59.49 -29.69
N GLN A 5 -8.81 58.19 -30.09
CA GLN A 5 -9.62 57.49 -31.14
C GLN A 5 -9.03 56.09 -31.33
N SER A 6 -9.69 54.98 -31.28
CA SER A 6 -10.65 54.36 -32.21
C SER A 6 -10.20 54.25 -33.68
N ALA A 7 -9.98 53.01 -34.16
CA ALA A 7 -10.26 52.63 -35.54
C ALA A 7 -10.37 51.09 -35.70
N THR A 8 -11.56 50.71 -36.07
CA THR A 8 -12.01 49.42 -36.64
C THR A 8 -11.70 49.43 -38.14
N ILE A 9 -11.21 48.33 -38.72
CA ILE A 9 -11.31 48.14 -40.19
C ILE A 9 -11.72 46.68 -40.46
N ARG A 10 -12.75 46.62 -41.33
CA ARG A 10 -13.53 45.49 -41.85
C ARG A 10 -12.80 44.79 -43.01
N LEU A 11 -13.00 43.48 -43.09
CA LEU A 11 -13.53 42.66 -44.20
C LEU A 11 -13.31 43.16 -45.65
N ILE A 12 -12.65 42.36 -46.49
CA ILE A 12 -12.96 42.25 -47.93
C ILE A 12 -12.81 40.79 -48.39
N PHE A 13 -13.92 40.28 -48.93
CA PHE A 13 -14.07 39.10 -49.78
C PHE A 13 -13.48 39.36 -51.15
N LEU A 14 -12.87 38.38 -51.81
CA LEU A 14 -13.05 38.20 -53.27
C LEU A 14 -12.84 36.74 -53.69
N CYS A 15 -13.88 36.19 -54.31
CA CYS A 15 -13.90 34.96 -55.10
C CYS A 15 -13.21 35.18 -56.44
N VAL A 16 -12.48 34.19 -56.93
CA VAL A 16 -12.33 34.00 -58.40
C VAL A 16 -12.42 32.50 -58.69
N THR A 17 -13.38 32.18 -59.52
CA THR A 17 -13.65 30.91 -60.19
C THR A 17 -12.82 30.75 -61.45
N ALA A 18 -12.44 29.49 -61.77
CA ALA A 18 -12.76 28.79 -63.03
C ALA A 18 -11.66 27.87 -63.53
N PHE A 19 -11.99 26.60 -63.61
CA PHE A 19 -12.20 25.78 -64.82
C PHE A 19 -10.99 25.07 -65.47
N CYS A 20 -11.18 23.70 -65.55
CA CYS A 20 -10.78 22.69 -66.57
C CYS A 20 -9.35 22.17 -66.54
N LEU A 21 -9.07 20.88 -66.63
CA LEU A 21 -9.58 19.76 -67.43
C LEU A 21 -8.92 18.44 -66.94
N THR A 22 -9.72 17.43 -66.87
CA THR A 22 -9.46 16.01 -67.01
C THR A 22 -8.06 15.48 -67.35
N ALA A 23 -7.54 14.57 -66.48
CA ALA A 23 -6.83 13.38 -66.91
C ALA A 23 -7.01 12.24 -65.87
N CYS A 24 -7.66 11.19 -66.27
CA CYS A 24 -7.77 9.91 -65.54
C CYS A 24 -6.40 9.28 -65.34
N HIS A 25 -6.04 9.06 -64.05
CA HIS A 25 -5.18 7.95 -63.71
C HIS A 25 -5.77 7.25 -62.47
N THR A 26 -6.31 6.08 -62.69
CA THR A 26 -6.74 5.12 -61.67
C THR A 26 -5.52 4.65 -60.90
N LEU A 27 -5.22 5.30 -59.76
CA LEU A 27 -4.37 4.74 -58.74
C LEU A 27 -5.29 4.09 -57.68
N ARG A 28 -5.17 2.77 -57.55
CA ARG A 28 -5.78 1.99 -56.44
C ARG A 28 -5.34 2.63 -55.11
N LYS A 29 -6.27 3.26 -54.41
CA LYS A 29 -6.13 3.58 -53.00
C LYS A 29 -6.19 2.26 -52.22
N THR A 30 -5.09 1.89 -51.61
CA THR A 30 -5.09 0.99 -50.43
C THR A 30 -5.94 1.65 -49.36
N PRO A 31 -6.81 0.92 -48.64
CA PRO A 31 -7.55 1.50 -47.51
C PRO A 31 -6.54 1.89 -46.45
N GLU A 32 -6.46 3.21 -46.15
CA GLU A 32 -5.85 3.69 -44.92
C GLU A 32 -6.60 3.02 -43.75
N ALA A 33 -5.86 2.34 -42.88
CA ALA A 33 -6.36 1.94 -41.60
C ALA A 33 -6.91 3.17 -40.87
N PRO A 34 -8.04 3.03 -40.14
CA PRO A 34 -8.55 4.15 -39.37
C PRO A 34 -7.47 4.64 -38.42
N ALA A 35 -7.07 5.90 -38.54
CA ALA A 35 -6.21 6.54 -37.54
C ALA A 35 -6.91 6.38 -36.18
N GLU A 36 -6.28 5.67 -35.28
CA GLU A 36 -6.65 5.67 -33.87
C GLU A 36 -6.68 7.13 -33.42
N ASN A 37 -7.87 7.60 -33.15
CA ASN A 37 -8.10 8.94 -32.63
C ASN A 37 -7.67 8.94 -31.17
N THR A 38 -6.37 9.00 -30.93
CA THR A 38 -5.78 9.16 -29.60
C THR A 38 -6.12 10.58 -29.16
N GLN A 39 -7.31 10.76 -28.58
CA GLN A 39 -7.65 12.03 -27.92
C GLN A 39 -6.62 12.24 -26.82
N VAL A 40 -5.79 13.27 -26.98
CA VAL A 40 -4.86 13.72 -25.93
C VAL A 40 -5.73 14.17 -24.76
N LYS A 41 -5.69 13.43 -23.65
CA LYS A 41 -6.42 13.77 -22.43
C LYS A 41 -5.96 15.15 -21.93
N THR A 42 -6.89 15.93 -21.43
CA THR A 42 -6.57 17.19 -20.76
C THR A 42 -5.87 16.92 -19.42
N GLU A 43 -5.11 17.87 -18.92
CA GLU A 43 -4.45 17.77 -17.62
C GLU A 43 -5.46 17.47 -16.48
N ALA A 44 -6.65 18.08 -16.53
CA ALA A 44 -7.72 17.84 -15.56
C ALA A 44 -8.25 16.39 -15.62
N GLU A 45 -8.43 15.84 -16.83
CA GLU A 45 -8.86 14.43 -17.00
C GLU A 45 -7.80 13.46 -16.50
N MET A 46 -6.52 13.75 -16.73
CA MET A 46 -5.41 12.94 -16.23
C MET A 46 -5.35 12.98 -14.70
N GLN A 47 -5.52 14.16 -14.10
CA GLN A 47 -5.55 14.32 -12.65
C GLN A 47 -6.74 13.58 -12.02
N GLN A 48 -7.93 13.67 -12.61
CA GLN A 48 -9.10 12.92 -12.17
C GLN A 48 -8.88 11.41 -12.27
N GLN A 49 -8.29 10.93 -13.35
CA GLN A 49 -7.95 9.52 -13.51
C GLN A 49 -6.98 9.06 -12.43
N MET A 50 -5.94 9.84 -12.13
CA MET A 50 -4.98 9.52 -11.07
C MET A 50 -5.67 9.41 -9.70
N GLN A 51 -6.58 10.33 -9.37
CA GLN A 51 -7.36 10.28 -8.12
C GLN A 51 -8.18 8.99 -8.01
N LEU A 52 -8.85 8.57 -9.10
CA LEU A 52 -9.61 7.31 -9.13
C LEU A 52 -8.70 6.09 -8.91
N GLN A 53 -7.52 6.10 -9.51
CA GLN A 53 -6.53 5.02 -9.36
C GLN A 53 -6.00 4.94 -7.92
N MET A 54 -5.72 6.08 -7.29
CA MET A 54 -5.32 6.14 -5.89
C MET A 54 -6.41 5.62 -4.94
N GLN A 55 -7.68 5.94 -5.21
CA GLN A 55 -8.79 5.40 -4.44
C GLN A 55 -8.93 3.88 -4.64
N ASN A 56 -8.84 3.39 -5.88
CA ASN A 56 -8.89 1.96 -6.18
C ASN A 56 -7.76 1.18 -5.50
N PHE A 57 -6.54 1.74 -5.48
CA PHE A 57 -5.45 1.18 -4.71
C PHE A 57 -5.82 1.06 -3.23
N SER A 58 -6.39 2.13 -2.66
CA SER A 58 -6.76 2.17 -1.24
C SER A 58 -7.78 1.10 -0.88
N PHE A 59 -8.80 0.89 -1.72
CA PHE A 59 -9.80 -0.16 -1.49
C PHE A 59 -9.22 -1.57 -1.66
N ARG A 60 -8.36 -1.80 -2.66
CA ARG A 60 -7.68 -3.09 -2.81
C ARG A 60 -6.75 -3.39 -1.65
N LEU A 61 -6.01 -2.39 -1.18
CA LEU A 61 -5.14 -2.54 -0.01
C LEU A 61 -5.95 -2.90 1.23
N LEU A 62 -7.07 -2.19 1.48
CA LEU A 62 -7.98 -2.47 2.59
C LEU A 62 -8.49 -3.92 2.55
N ALA A 63 -8.96 -4.37 1.38
CA ALA A 63 -9.47 -5.73 1.21
C ALA A 63 -8.39 -6.81 1.40
N GLN A 64 -7.14 -6.53 1.01
CA GLN A 64 -6.01 -7.47 1.17
C GLN A 64 -5.42 -7.49 2.58
N THR A 65 -5.73 -6.49 3.41
CA THR A 65 -5.26 -6.41 4.81
C THR A 65 -6.34 -6.79 5.81
N ASP A 66 -7.56 -7.11 5.36
CA ASP A 66 -8.67 -7.41 6.27
C ASP A 66 -8.39 -8.59 7.18
N LYS A 67 -8.75 -8.40 8.44
CA LYS A 67 -8.68 -9.38 9.51
C LYS A 67 -9.90 -9.20 10.42
N ASN A 68 -10.34 -10.28 11.05
CA ASN A 68 -11.45 -10.25 12.00
C ASN A 68 -11.03 -9.63 13.36
N GLU A 69 -10.37 -8.49 13.33
CA GLU A 69 -9.89 -7.76 14.51
C GLU A 69 -9.99 -6.25 14.29
N ASN A 70 -9.80 -5.46 15.34
CA ASN A 70 -9.64 -4.01 15.18
C ASN A 70 -8.33 -3.73 14.45
N TYR A 71 -8.39 -2.99 13.37
CA TYR A 71 -7.17 -2.51 12.70
C TYR A 71 -7.36 -1.15 12.04
N VAL A 72 -6.24 -0.50 11.82
CA VAL A 72 -6.12 0.74 11.03
C VAL A 72 -4.92 0.64 10.10
N ILE A 73 -5.10 1.10 8.88
CA ILE A 73 -4.05 1.21 7.86
C ILE A 73 -4.13 2.62 7.24
N SER A 74 -3.01 3.13 6.77
CA SER A 74 -2.97 4.37 5.98
C SER A 74 -2.64 4.05 4.52
N PRO A 75 -3.64 3.94 3.64
CA PRO A 75 -3.40 3.71 2.22
C PRO A 75 -2.55 4.81 1.59
N PHE A 76 -2.78 6.06 1.98
CA PHE A 76 -1.99 7.20 1.53
C PHE A 76 -0.50 7.03 1.86
N SER A 77 -0.17 6.60 3.08
CA SER A 77 1.20 6.32 3.51
C SER A 77 1.88 5.25 2.63
N VAL A 78 1.15 4.16 2.33
CA VAL A 78 1.68 3.09 1.46
C VAL A 78 1.92 3.60 0.04
N GLN A 79 1.01 4.42 -0.50
CA GLN A 79 1.18 5.03 -1.83
C GLN A 79 2.42 5.93 -1.89
N MET A 80 2.69 6.72 -0.85
CA MET A 80 3.90 7.55 -0.79
C MET A 80 5.17 6.70 -0.79
N ALA A 81 5.22 5.66 0.04
CA ALA A 81 6.36 4.75 0.09
C ALA A 81 6.58 4.01 -1.23
N LEU A 82 5.51 3.52 -1.87
CA LEU A 82 5.59 2.88 -3.19
C LEU A 82 5.96 3.87 -4.30
N GLY A 83 5.49 5.12 -4.23
CA GLY A 83 5.86 6.17 -5.17
C GLY A 83 7.36 6.50 -5.10
N MET A 84 7.92 6.64 -3.89
CA MET A 84 9.36 6.80 -3.71
C MET A 84 10.12 5.58 -4.25
N LEU A 85 9.67 4.38 -3.95
CA LEU A 85 10.30 3.14 -4.43
C LEU A 85 10.26 3.03 -5.96
N LEU A 86 9.16 3.42 -6.60
CA LEU A 86 8.99 3.38 -8.05
C LEU A 86 10.01 4.24 -8.79
N ASN A 87 10.38 5.39 -8.22
CA ASN A 87 11.45 6.24 -8.76
C ASN A 87 12.83 5.56 -8.71
N GLY A 88 13.03 4.62 -7.80
CA GLY A 88 14.25 3.81 -7.70
C GLY A 88 14.23 2.50 -8.49
N ALA A 89 13.05 2.07 -8.93
CA ALA A 89 12.84 0.81 -9.63
C ALA A 89 12.95 0.94 -11.15
N ASP A 90 13.28 -0.19 -11.83
CA ASP A 90 13.35 -0.26 -13.28
C ASP A 90 12.78 -1.58 -13.81
N GLY A 91 12.59 -1.67 -15.14
CA GLY A 91 12.12 -2.87 -15.81
C GLY A 91 10.82 -3.44 -15.21
N LYS A 92 10.76 -4.77 -15.05
CA LYS A 92 9.57 -5.47 -14.55
C LYS A 92 9.20 -5.06 -13.12
N THR A 93 10.18 -4.81 -12.25
CA THR A 93 9.93 -4.33 -10.89
C THR A 93 9.15 -3.01 -10.88
N ALA A 94 9.54 -2.05 -11.73
CA ALA A 94 8.82 -0.79 -11.86
C ALA A 94 7.40 -0.99 -12.43
N ILE A 95 7.24 -1.87 -13.42
CA ILE A 95 5.95 -2.21 -14.02
C ILE A 95 4.99 -2.79 -12.96
N GLU A 96 5.44 -3.76 -12.17
CA GLU A 96 4.61 -4.38 -11.11
C GLU A 96 4.17 -3.35 -10.06
N ILE A 97 5.07 -2.45 -9.64
CA ILE A 97 4.73 -1.40 -8.66
C ILE A 97 3.73 -0.41 -9.27
N ALA A 98 3.96 0.08 -10.49
CA ALA A 98 3.05 1.01 -11.17
C ALA A 98 1.66 0.40 -11.34
N GLN A 99 1.57 -0.83 -11.86
CA GLN A 99 0.30 -1.55 -12.06
C GLN A 99 -0.43 -1.81 -10.73
N ALA A 100 0.29 -2.16 -9.67
CA ALA A 100 -0.31 -2.30 -8.35
C ALA A 100 -0.88 -0.98 -7.83
N MET A 101 -0.27 0.16 -8.18
CA MET A 101 -0.79 1.49 -7.87
C MET A 101 -1.88 1.96 -8.85
N GLY A 102 -2.08 1.25 -9.96
CA GLY A 102 -3.13 1.46 -10.95
C GLY A 102 -2.75 2.35 -12.13
N PHE A 103 -1.46 2.56 -12.41
CA PHE A 103 -1.01 3.33 -13.56
C PHE A 103 0.15 2.65 -14.32
N GLU A 104 0.47 3.17 -15.49
CA GLU A 104 1.57 2.70 -16.31
C GLU A 104 2.89 3.39 -15.94
N THR A 105 4.02 2.78 -16.26
CA THR A 105 5.34 3.39 -15.98
C THR A 105 5.57 4.69 -16.75
N ASN A 106 4.90 4.87 -17.88
CA ASN A 106 4.94 6.12 -18.65
C ASN A 106 4.25 7.29 -17.93
N ASP A 107 3.38 7.00 -16.95
CA ASP A 107 2.66 7.99 -16.16
C ASP A 107 3.46 8.46 -14.92
N LEU A 108 4.70 7.98 -14.72
CA LEU A 108 5.50 8.24 -13.53
C LEU A 108 5.65 9.75 -13.24
N GLN A 109 5.93 10.55 -14.25
CA GLN A 109 6.06 12.00 -14.07
C GLN A 109 4.75 12.64 -13.60
N MET A 110 3.63 12.20 -14.15
CA MET A 110 2.31 12.68 -13.74
C MET A 110 1.98 12.22 -12.31
N ALA A 111 2.29 10.97 -11.96
CA ALA A 111 2.14 10.45 -10.61
C ALA A 111 2.97 11.25 -9.60
N ASN A 112 4.24 11.53 -9.92
CA ASN A 112 5.14 12.34 -9.10
C ASN A 112 4.58 13.75 -8.87
N ASN A 113 4.09 14.42 -9.91
CA ASN A 113 3.47 15.74 -9.80
C ASN A 113 2.20 15.71 -8.93
N CYS A 114 1.40 14.65 -9.04
CA CYS A 114 0.22 14.45 -8.19
C CYS A 114 0.63 14.28 -6.72
N PHE A 115 1.61 13.45 -6.42
CA PHE A 115 2.13 13.26 -5.07
C PHE A 115 2.69 14.56 -4.49
N GLN A 116 3.48 15.30 -5.27
CA GLN A 116 4.00 16.60 -4.86
C GLN A 116 2.87 17.58 -4.51
N THR A 117 1.84 17.65 -5.33
CA THR A 117 0.68 18.52 -5.09
C THR A 117 -0.03 18.12 -3.79
N LEU A 118 -0.27 16.83 -3.58
CA LEU A 118 -0.91 16.34 -2.35
C LEU A 118 -0.06 16.63 -1.10
N MET A 119 1.25 16.43 -1.18
CA MET A 119 2.17 16.73 -0.07
C MET A 119 2.14 18.21 0.33
N GLN A 120 1.98 19.12 -0.64
CA GLN A 120 1.93 20.57 -0.40
C GLN A 120 0.55 21.04 0.08
N THR A 121 -0.52 20.41 -0.38
CA THR A 121 -1.89 20.88 -0.14
C THR A 121 -2.52 20.29 1.11
N LEU A 122 -2.46 18.97 1.32
CA LEU A 122 -3.14 18.29 2.42
C LEU A 122 -2.88 18.90 3.80
N PRO A 123 -1.65 19.27 4.22
CA PRO A 123 -1.42 19.84 5.53
C PRO A 123 -2.06 21.21 5.74
N ASN A 124 -2.41 21.91 4.67
CA ASN A 124 -2.81 23.33 4.71
C ASN A 124 -4.29 23.58 4.36
N LEU A 125 -5.08 22.54 4.09
CA LEU A 125 -6.46 22.68 3.61
C LEU A 125 -7.44 23.14 4.70
N ASP A 126 -7.19 22.78 5.95
CA ASP A 126 -8.07 23.14 7.06
C ASP A 126 -7.27 23.59 8.29
N SER A 127 -7.48 24.81 8.73
CA SER A 127 -6.71 25.43 9.83
C SER A 127 -7.03 24.86 11.23
N VAL A 128 -8.08 24.03 11.34
CA VAL A 128 -8.50 23.40 12.62
C VAL A 128 -8.33 21.88 12.60
N VAL A 129 -7.79 21.37 11.51
CA VAL A 129 -7.37 19.96 11.36
C VAL A 129 -5.87 19.93 11.14
N THR A 130 -5.17 19.15 11.94
CA THR A 130 -3.73 18.95 11.77
C THR A 130 -3.48 17.68 10.97
N VAL A 131 -2.87 17.82 9.82
CA VAL A 131 -2.37 16.70 9.01
C VAL A 131 -0.88 16.86 8.85
N ASN A 132 -0.09 15.97 9.44
CA ASN A 132 1.35 15.93 9.22
C ASN A 132 1.67 14.74 8.34
N ILE A 133 2.42 14.98 7.29
CA ILE A 133 2.90 13.96 6.36
C ILE A 133 4.41 14.09 6.28
N GLY A 134 5.13 13.12 6.83
CA GLY A 134 6.57 13.04 6.75
C GLY A 134 7.01 11.92 5.83
N ASN A 135 7.97 12.18 4.96
CA ASN A 135 8.69 11.17 4.20
C ASN A 135 10.17 11.24 4.56
N ALA A 136 10.83 10.10 4.67
CA ALA A 136 12.26 10.03 4.89
C ALA A 136 12.92 8.96 4.03
N LEU A 137 14.15 9.25 3.64
CA LEU A 137 15.09 8.35 3.04
C LEU A 137 16.31 8.27 3.95
N PHE A 138 16.39 7.24 4.79
CA PHE A 138 17.57 6.95 5.57
C PHE A 138 18.48 6.03 4.75
N ALA A 139 19.59 6.56 4.27
CA ALA A 139 20.52 5.84 3.42
C ALA A 139 21.70 5.33 4.25
N ASN A 140 22.14 4.10 3.99
CA ASN A 140 23.35 3.57 4.59
C ASN A 140 24.57 4.27 3.99
N GLN A 141 25.34 4.98 4.83
CA GLN A 141 26.51 5.73 4.37
C GLN A 141 27.60 4.87 3.68
N SER A 142 27.61 3.55 3.95
CA SER A 142 28.56 2.61 3.33
C SER A 142 28.13 2.14 1.94
N ILE A 143 26.89 2.42 1.51
CA ILE A 143 26.31 1.97 0.26
C ILE A 143 25.76 3.17 -0.52
N PRO A 144 26.43 3.61 -1.61
CA PRO A 144 26.01 4.83 -2.30
C PRO A 144 24.68 4.65 -3.03
N LEU A 145 23.78 5.62 -2.84
CA LEU A 145 22.59 5.80 -3.65
C LEU A 145 22.87 6.75 -4.81
N LYS A 146 22.15 6.57 -5.91
CA LYS A 146 22.23 7.47 -7.07
C LYS A 146 21.64 8.84 -6.71
N LYS A 147 22.39 9.89 -7.04
CA LYS A 147 21.98 11.27 -6.76
C LYS A 147 20.58 11.59 -7.34
N HIS A 148 20.32 11.15 -8.56
CA HIS A 148 19.02 11.36 -9.22
C HIS A 148 17.85 10.82 -8.39
N PHE A 149 17.97 9.60 -7.86
CA PHE A 149 16.96 8.99 -6.98
C PHE A 149 16.73 9.83 -5.71
N ILE A 150 17.82 10.29 -5.08
CA ILE A 150 17.72 11.15 -3.89
C ILE A 150 17.00 12.47 -4.26
N ASP A 151 17.42 13.13 -5.35
CA ASP A 151 16.85 14.39 -5.80
C ASP A 151 15.34 14.26 -6.08
N GLU A 152 14.89 13.20 -6.78
CA GLU A 152 13.48 12.95 -7.05
C GLU A 152 12.67 12.67 -5.77
N THR A 153 13.24 11.90 -4.85
CA THR A 153 12.60 11.60 -3.57
C THR A 153 12.39 12.88 -2.74
N VAL A 154 13.37 13.76 -2.72
CA VAL A 154 13.25 15.07 -2.06
C VAL A 154 12.27 15.98 -2.80
N GLN A 155 12.36 16.05 -4.13
CA GLN A 155 11.56 16.97 -4.95
C GLN A 155 10.08 16.66 -4.91
N TYR A 156 9.69 15.40 -5.14
CA TYR A 156 8.29 15.03 -5.33
C TYR A 156 7.59 14.59 -4.05
N PHE A 157 8.34 14.07 -3.09
CA PHE A 157 7.79 13.55 -1.84
C PHE A 157 8.17 14.39 -0.61
N ASN A 158 8.91 15.49 -0.81
CA ASN A 158 9.43 16.30 0.29
C ASN A 158 10.13 15.45 1.37
N ALA A 159 10.87 14.44 0.92
CA ALA A 159 11.51 13.49 1.81
C ALA A 159 12.78 14.08 2.45
N GLU A 160 12.96 13.83 3.73
CA GLU A 160 14.19 14.12 4.45
C GLU A 160 15.22 13.02 4.14
N ALA A 161 16.26 13.34 3.36
CA ALA A 161 17.31 12.39 3.00
C ALA A 161 18.47 12.50 3.98
N THR A 162 18.75 11.43 4.73
CA THR A 162 19.78 11.38 5.75
C THR A 162 20.67 10.14 5.59
N ASN A 163 21.99 10.33 5.60
CA ASN A 163 22.93 9.22 5.63
C ASN A 163 23.22 8.80 7.08
N LEU A 164 23.06 7.52 7.38
CA LEU A 164 23.31 6.93 8.69
C LEU A 164 24.33 5.79 8.59
N ASP A 165 25.06 5.58 9.68
CA ASP A 165 25.94 4.43 9.83
C ASP A 165 25.15 3.23 10.37
N PHE A 166 24.61 2.40 9.48
CA PHE A 166 23.80 1.25 9.89
C PHE A 166 24.59 0.16 10.63
N SER A 167 25.95 0.24 10.66
CA SER A 167 26.76 -0.62 11.54
C SER A 167 26.61 -0.25 13.02
N LYS A 168 26.24 0.99 13.31
CA LYS A 168 25.82 1.44 14.64
C LYS A 168 24.32 1.20 14.84
N THR A 169 23.97 -0.07 14.95
CA THR A 169 22.60 -0.58 14.81
C THR A 169 21.58 0.15 15.68
N LYS A 170 21.90 0.37 16.96
CA LYS A 170 21.03 1.07 17.91
C LYS A 170 20.98 2.57 17.69
N GLU A 171 22.13 3.23 17.49
CA GLU A 171 22.22 4.68 17.28
C GLU A 171 21.40 5.09 16.05
N SER A 172 21.51 4.33 14.95
CA SER A 172 20.74 4.55 13.74
C SER A 172 19.24 4.28 13.94
N ALA A 173 18.89 3.25 14.69
CA ALA A 173 17.49 2.96 15.02
C ALA A 173 16.87 4.06 15.90
N ASP A 174 17.60 4.55 16.89
CA ASP A 174 17.14 5.64 17.76
C ASP A 174 16.88 6.91 16.95
N HIS A 175 17.78 7.26 16.01
CA HIS A 175 17.57 8.40 15.10
C HIS A 175 16.29 8.25 14.24
N ILE A 176 16.05 7.07 13.69
CA ILE A 176 14.85 6.78 12.90
C ILE A 176 13.60 6.83 13.77
N ASN A 177 13.66 6.31 15.00
CA ASN A 177 12.54 6.33 15.93
C ASN A 177 12.22 7.76 16.41
N ASP A 178 13.23 8.59 16.67
CA ASP A 178 13.04 10.00 17.03
C ASP A 178 12.36 10.77 15.90
N TRP A 179 12.75 10.52 14.64
CA TRP A 179 12.07 11.09 13.48
C TRP A 179 10.59 10.66 13.41
N CYS A 180 10.31 9.37 13.57
CA CYS A 180 8.92 8.86 13.58
C CYS A 180 8.10 9.50 14.71
N LYS A 181 8.67 9.60 15.90
CA LYS A 181 8.04 10.23 17.07
C LYS A 181 7.72 11.71 16.80
N GLU A 182 8.66 12.45 16.21
CA GLU A 182 8.45 13.86 15.85
C GLU A 182 7.31 14.01 14.84
N LYS A 183 7.37 13.29 13.70
CA LYS A 183 6.38 13.41 12.62
C LYS A 183 4.98 12.94 13.01
N THR A 184 4.87 12.06 14.00
CA THR A 184 3.58 11.54 14.49
C THR A 184 3.13 12.17 15.81
N ASN A 185 3.74 13.27 16.21
CA ASN A 185 3.43 13.95 17.49
C ASN A 185 3.43 13.00 18.70
N GLY A 186 4.41 12.09 18.73
CA GLY A 186 4.60 11.12 19.80
C GLY A 186 3.73 9.86 19.70
N LEU A 187 2.82 9.74 18.73
CA LEU A 187 1.94 8.56 18.60
C LEU A 187 2.68 7.29 18.20
N ILE A 188 3.75 7.40 17.41
CA ILE A 188 4.61 6.29 17.03
C ILE A 188 6.02 6.53 17.59
N PRO A 189 6.25 6.24 18.87
CA PRO A 189 7.54 6.51 19.52
C PRO A 189 8.63 5.54 19.10
N LYS A 190 8.28 4.39 18.51
CA LYS A 190 9.23 3.35 18.13
C LYS A 190 8.76 2.64 16.87
N MET A 191 9.58 2.71 15.81
CA MET A 191 9.34 2.06 14.52
C MET A 191 10.18 0.80 14.34
N ILE A 192 11.46 0.85 14.72
CA ILE A 192 12.41 -0.25 14.60
C ILE A 192 13.22 -0.43 15.90
N GLU A 193 13.77 -1.63 16.11
CA GLU A 193 14.64 -1.93 17.25
C GLU A 193 16.10 -1.62 16.94
N GLU A 194 16.57 -2.13 15.83
CA GLU A 194 17.94 -2.02 15.36
C GLU A 194 17.95 -1.91 13.83
N THR A 195 19.00 -1.31 13.26
CA THR A 195 19.25 -1.37 11.81
C THR A 195 20.10 -2.59 11.48
N ASP A 196 19.96 -3.12 10.25
CA ASP A 196 20.86 -4.13 9.71
C ASP A 196 21.97 -3.42 8.90
N PRO A 197 23.26 -3.68 9.21
CA PRO A 197 24.39 -3.11 8.46
C PRO A 197 24.35 -3.37 6.95
N GLN A 198 23.67 -4.43 6.50
CA GLN A 198 23.53 -4.77 5.09
C GLN A 198 22.35 -4.05 4.41
N THR A 199 21.48 -3.38 5.16
CA THR A 199 20.38 -2.62 4.59
C THR A 199 20.91 -1.45 3.77
N LEU A 200 20.45 -1.34 2.51
CA LEU A 200 20.81 -0.27 1.58
C LEU A 200 20.22 1.07 2.02
N ALA A 201 18.91 1.08 2.23
CA ALA A 201 18.16 2.26 2.63
C ALA A 201 16.84 1.85 3.30
N ILE A 202 16.31 2.77 4.09
CA ILE A 202 14.98 2.67 4.71
C ILE A 202 14.15 3.83 4.21
N LEU A 203 13.07 3.53 3.49
CA LEU A 203 12.06 4.50 3.07
C LEU A 203 10.93 4.49 4.11
N LEU A 204 10.65 5.63 4.68
CA LEU A 204 9.57 5.79 5.65
C LEU A 204 8.58 6.85 5.21
N ASN A 205 7.31 6.57 5.48
CA ASN A 205 6.26 7.58 5.51
C ASN A 205 5.55 7.52 6.86
N ALA A 206 5.32 8.69 7.44
CA ALA A 206 4.54 8.87 8.66
C ALA A 206 3.40 9.83 8.38
N VAL A 207 2.17 9.41 8.69
CA VAL A 207 0.98 10.27 8.60
C VAL A 207 0.37 10.39 9.99
N TYR A 208 0.20 11.64 10.40
CA TYR A 208 -0.51 12.02 11.61
C TYR A 208 -1.76 12.81 11.23
N PHE A 209 -2.88 12.45 11.81
CA PHE A 209 -4.15 13.16 11.65
C PHE A 209 -4.75 13.48 13.01
N ASN A 210 -5.09 14.74 13.20
CA ASN A 210 -5.80 15.23 14.38
C ASN A 210 -6.88 16.21 13.92
N GLY A 211 -8.14 15.79 13.97
CA GLY A 211 -9.28 16.60 13.54
C GLY A 211 -10.37 16.65 14.60
N LYS A 212 -10.80 17.87 14.96
CA LYS A 212 -12.01 18.05 15.77
C LYS A 212 -13.24 17.82 14.92
N TRP A 213 -14.24 17.15 15.47
CA TRP A 213 -15.53 17.03 14.78
C TRP A 213 -16.10 18.41 14.48
N LYS A 214 -16.66 18.62 13.32
CA LYS A 214 -17.43 19.83 13.01
C LYS A 214 -18.63 19.99 13.94
N LYS A 215 -19.21 18.86 14.35
CA LYS A 215 -20.27 18.73 15.35
C LYS A 215 -19.81 17.73 16.41
N PRO A 216 -19.20 18.20 17.53
CA PRO A 216 -18.70 17.33 18.60
C PRO A 216 -19.83 16.58 19.30
N PHE A 217 -19.53 15.36 19.76
CA PHE A 217 -20.39 14.65 20.70
C PHE A 217 -20.24 15.27 22.11
N LYS A 218 -21.31 15.23 22.89
CA LYS A 218 -21.23 15.68 24.28
C LYS A 218 -20.80 14.51 25.16
N PRO A 219 -19.76 14.67 26.02
CA PRO A 219 -19.34 13.61 26.94
C PRO A 219 -20.46 13.10 27.86
N SER A 220 -21.42 13.96 28.24
CA SER A 220 -22.60 13.59 29.03
C SER A 220 -23.53 12.60 28.32
N ASP A 221 -23.50 12.59 27.00
CA ASP A 221 -24.36 11.77 26.16
C ASP A 221 -23.68 10.46 25.73
N THR A 222 -22.40 10.25 26.13
CA THR A 222 -21.72 8.95 25.99
C THR A 222 -22.24 7.97 27.04
N LYS A 223 -22.81 6.85 26.58
CA LYS A 223 -23.41 5.83 27.46
C LYS A 223 -22.92 4.44 27.06
N ALA A 224 -22.80 3.56 28.06
CA ALA A 224 -22.55 2.15 27.81
C ALA A 224 -23.74 1.54 27.06
N LYS A 225 -23.47 0.90 25.94
CA LYS A 225 -24.44 0.18 25.11
C LYS A 225 -23.84 -1.16 24.68
N LYS A 226 -24.72 -2.09 24.35
CA LYS A 226 -24.33 -3.39 23.84
C LYS A 226 -23.71 -3.24 22.43
N PHE A 227 -22.49 -3.76 22.26
CA PHE A 227 -21.84 -3.98 20.96
C PHE A 227 -21.73 -5.49 20.75
N THR A 228 -22.07 -5.99 19.55
CA THR A 228 -22.05 -7.43 19.25
C THR A 228 -21.12 -7.67 18.05
N ASN A 229 -20.08 -8.46 18.24
CA ASN A 229 -19.15 -8.80 17.16
C ASN A 229 -19.74 -9.84 16.18
N GLU A 230 -19.00 -10.17 15.12
CA GLU A 230 -19.44 -11.13 14.10
C GLU A 230 -19.61 -12.55 14.64
N SER A 231 -18.90 -12.92 15.71
CA SER A 231 -19.08 -14.21 16.40
C SER A 231 -20.31 -14.23 17.32
N GLY A 232 -21.09 -13.15 17.37
CA GLY A 232 -22.27 -13.03 18.23
C GLY A 232 -21.94 -12.74 19.71
N ILE A 233 -20.66 -12.51 20.03
CA ILE A 233 -20.22 -12.15 21.38
C ILE A 233 -20.51 -10.66 21.61
N SER A 234 -21.09 -10.35 22.75
CA SER A 234 -21.50 -8.99 23.09
C SER A 234 -20.74 -8.45 24.29
N CYS A 235 -20.39 -7.17 24.25
CA CYS A 235 -19.82 -6.44 25.39
C CYS A 235 -20.47 -5.07 25.53
N GLU A 236 -20.40 -4.50 26.72
CA GLU A 236 -20.75 -3.09 26.92
C GLU A 236 -19.64 -2.19 26.44
N THR A 237 -19.99 -1.27 25.54
CA THR A 237 -19.06 -0.37 24.88
C THR A 237 -19.53 1.08 25.11
N PRO A 238 -18.64 2.02 25.45
CA PRO A 238 -19.00 3.43 25.55
C PRO A 238 -19.34 3.97 24.16
N MET A 239 -20.64 4.26 23.93
CA MET A 239 -21.18 4.83 22.71
C MET A 239 -21.37 6.32 22.87
N MET A 240 -20.70 7.11 22.05
CA MET A 240 -20.94 8.54 21.86
C MET A 240 -22.26 8.68 21.10
N MET A 241 -23.15 9.54 21.59
CA MET A 241 -24.49 9.67 21.04
C MET A 241 -24.79 11.13 20.71
N GLN A 242 -25.41 11.36 19.55
CA GLN A 242 -26.01 12.66 19.19
C GLN A 242 -27.04 12.50 18.09
N THR A 243 -28.02 13.42 18.09
CA THR A 243 -28.97 13.55 17.00
C THR A 243 -28.77 14.88 16.31
N ASP A 244 -28.44 14.86 15.03
CA ASP A 244 -28.24 16.08 14.24
C ASP A 244 -28.36 15.75 12.73
N ALA A 245 -28.36 16.80 11.91
CA ALA A 245 -28.36 16.66 10.46
C ALA A 245 -26.97 16.32 9.94
N PHE A 246 -26.83 15.14 9.34
CA PHE A 246 -25.60 14.61 8.72
C PHE A 246 -25.86 14.17 7.28
N ARG A 247 -24.80 14.06 6.47
CA ARG A 247 -24.91 13.35 5.19
C ARG A 247 -24.99 11.85 5.47
N TYR A 248 -26.09 11.27 5.08
CA TYR A 248 -26.43 9.87 5.22
C TYR A 248 -26.81 9.27 3.86
N GLY A 249 -26.50 8.02 3.68
CA GLY A 249 -26.93 7.23 2.53
C GLY A 249 -26.97 5.75 2.88
N GLU A 250 -27.75 5.00 2.11
CA GLU A 250 -27.84 3.56 2.31
C GLU A 250 -28.01 2.80 0.99
N THR A 251 -27.67 1.53 1.04
CA THR A 251 -27.94 0.53 -0.01
C THR A 251 -28.71 -0.65 0.59
N ALA A 252 -28.94 -1.69 -0.21
CA ALA A 252 -29.51 -2.93 0.34
C ALA A 252 -28.62 -3.56 1.42
N GLY A 253 -27.29 -3.44 1.30
CA GLY A 253 -26.32 -4.10 2.19
C GLY A 253 -25.66 -3.20 3.24
N MET A 254 -25.78 -1.87 3.16
CA MET A 254 -25.08 -0.99 4.12
C MET A 254 -25.83 0.30 4.40
N GLN A 255 -25.56 0.86 5.58
CA GLN A 255 -25.74 2.28 5.91
C GLN A 255 -24.39 2.98 5.88
N CYS A 256 -24.36 4.25 5.48
CA CYS A 256 -23.14 5.05 5.50
C CYS A 256 -23.41 6.44 6.07
N LEU A 257 -22.61 6.83 7.04
CA LEU A 257 -22.65 8.14 7.69
C LEU A 257 -21.37 8.90 7.43
N ARG A 258 -21.49 10.19 7.09
CA ARG A 258 -20.37 11.12 6.98
C ARG A 258 -20.30 12.02 8.20
N LEU A 259 -19.21 11.95 8.93
CA LEU A 259 -18.88 12.79 10.07
C LEU A 259 -17.74 13.75 9.69
N PRO A 260 -18.02 15.03 9.42
CA PRO A 260 -17.00 15.99 9.01
C PRO A 260 -16.14 16.45 10.20
N PHE A 261 -14.83 16.64 9.92
CA PHE A 261 -13.90 17.32 10.81
C PHE A 261 -13.77 18.80 10.45
N GLY A 262 -13.45 19.64 11.43
CA GLY A 262 -13.12 21.04 11.24
C GLY A 262 -14.15 21.81 10.40
N LYS A 263 -13.69 22.39 9.30
CA LYS A 263 -14.56 23.09 8.34
C LYS A 263 -15.29 22.15 7.37
N GLY A 264 -14.96 20.85 7.38
CA GLY A 264 -15.57 19.82 6.54
C GLY A 264 -14.73 19.43 5.32
N THR A 265 -13.48 19.85 5.27
CA THR A 265 -12.51 19.44 4.25
C THR A 265 -12.13 17.96 4.41
N TYR A 266 -12.05 17.50 5.63
CA TYR A 266 -11.84 16.09 5.97
C TYR A 266 -13.09 15.52 6.63
N SER A 267 -13.35 14.24 6.37
CA SER A 267 -14.47 13.53 6.98
C SER A 267 -14.12 12.09 7.31
N MET A 268 -14.72 11.59 8.39
CA MET A 268 -14.82 10.16 8.62
C MET A 268 -16.11 9.65 8.00
N TYR A 269 -16.00 8.61 7.19
CA TYR A 269 -17.13 7.83 6.70
C TYR A 269 -17.19 6.52 7.47
N ILE A 270 -18.34 6.21 8.03
CA ILE A 270 -18.63 4.95 8.71
C ILE A 270 -19.51 4.13 7.77
N LEU A 271 -19.06 2.96 7.37
CA LEU A 271 -19.81 2.01 6.52
C LEU A 271 -20.27 0.85 7.42
N LEU A 272 -21.53 0.86 7.75
CA LEU A 272 -22.17 -0.10 8.66
C LEU A 272 -22.92 -1.16 7.86
N PRO A 273 -22.55 -2.46 7.93
CA PRO A 273 -23.27 -3.52 7.25
C PRO A 273 -24.71 -3.63 7.75
N LYS A 274 -25.66 -3.90 6.87
CA LYS A 274 -27.03 -4.29 7.26
C LYS A 274 -27.08 -5.78 7.55
N THR A 275 -28.12 -6.20 8.28
CA THR A 275 -28.36 -7.63 8.59
C THR A 275 -28.26 -8.49 7.33
N GLY A 276 -27.46 -9.54 7.37
CA GLY A 276 -27.23 -10.46 6.25
C GLY A 276 -26.11 -10.02 5.29
N THR A 277 -25.42 -8.93 5.57
CA THR A 277 -24.23 -8.47 4.83
C THR A 277 -23.01 -8.50 5.76
N THR A 278 -21.89 -9.00 5.29
CA THR A 278 -20.63 -9.04 6.04
C THR A 278 -19.72 -7.85 5.68
N ILE A 279 -18.71 -7.60 6.50
CA ILE A 279 -17.64 -6.64 6.17
C ILE A 279 -16.95 -7.02 4.86
N SER A 280 -16.70 -8.30 4.63
CA SER A 280 -16.09 -8.81 3.38
C SER A 280 -16.96 -8.53 2.15
N ASP A 281 -18.29 -8.64 2.27
CA ASP A 281 -19.23 -8.28 1.19
C ASP A 281 -19.15 -6.78 0.87
N LEU A 282 -19.05 -5.93 1.89
CA LEU A 282 -18.87 -4.49 1.69
C LEU A 282 -17.56 -4.20 0.95
N MET A 283 -16.46 -4.80 1.37
CA MET A 283 -15.15 -4.59 0.74
C MET A 283 -15.12 -5.06 -0.70
N ALA A 284 -15.75 -6.18 -1.02
CA ALA A 284 -15.85 -6.71 -2.38
C ALA A 284 -16.58 -5.75 -3.34
N GLY A 285 -17.52 -4.95 -2.82
CA GLY A 285 -18.26 -3.92 -3.58
C GLY A 285 -17.55 -2.57 -3.71
N LEU A 286 -16.48 -2.33 -2.93
CA LEU A 286 -15.79 -1.05 -2.90
C LEU A 286 -14.79 -0.90 -4.05
N ASN A 287 -15.02 0.09 -4.88
CA ASN A 287 -14.07 0.64 -5.84
C ASN A 287 -14.34 2.15 -5.98
N ALA A 288 -13.45 2.87 -6.64
CA ALA A 288 -13.55 4.33 -6.75
C ALA A 288 -14.83 4.80 -7.44
N GLU A 289 -15.28 4.10 -8.48
CA GLU A 289 -16.49 4.46 -9.23
C GLU A 289 -17.76 4.29 -8.38
N ASN A 290 -17.94 3.10 -7.79
CA ASN A 290 -19.07 2.79 -6.92
C ASN A 290 -19.11 3.72 -5.71
N TRP A 291 -17.94 3.96 -5.09
CA TRP A 291 -17.80 4.82 -3.93
C TRP A 291 -18.19 6.27 -4.25
N ASN A 292 -17.64 6.86 -5.33
CA ASN A 292 -17.93 8.23 -5.70
C ASN A 292 -19.40 8.41 -6.16
N SER A 293 -19.95 7.43 -6.90
CA SER A 293 -21.35 7.41 -7.26
C SER A 293 -22.25 7.35 -6.00
N PHE A 294 -21.90 6.50 -5.03
CA PHE A 294 -22.64 6.40 -3.78
C PHE A 294 -22.54 7.71 -2.96
N LYS A 295 -21.34 8.27 -2.77
CA LYS A 295 -21.16 9.55 -2.06
C LYS A 295 -22.00 10.68 -2.67
N GLY A 296 -22.08 10.73 -4.00
CA GLY A 296 -22.90 11.72 -4.71
C GLY A 296 -24.39 11.64 -4.41
N LYS A 297 -24.88 10.46 -4.00
CA LYS A 297 -26.31 10.23 -3.68
C LYS A 297 -26.65 10.44 -2.20
N MET A 298 -25.64 10.57 -1.32
CA MET A 298 -25.88 10.82 0.11
C MET A 298 -26.58 12.16 0.32
N GLN A 299 -27.58 12.19 1.20
CA GLN A 299 -28.40 13.37 1.48
C GLN A 299 -28.21 13.86 2.92
N GLN A 300 -28.48 15.14 3.14
CA GLN A 300 -28.55 15.71 4.48
C GLN A 300 -29.83 15.21 5.15
N THR A 301 -29.70 14.54 6.29
CA THR A 301 -30.81 13.87 6.97
C THR A 301 -30.58 13.97 8.47
N ASP A 302 -31.63 14.13 9.25
CA ASP A 302 -31.55 14.02 10.70
C ASP A 302 -31.28 12.57 11.08
N VAL A 303 -30.16 12.34 11.77
CA VAL A 303 -29.66 11.00 12.11
C VAL A 303 -29.47 10.90 13.62
N ASP A 304 -30.01 9.86 14.24
CA ASP A 304 -29.69 9.43 15.60
C ASP A 304 -28.44 8.54 15.54
N VAL A 305 -27.28 9.11 15.95
CA VAL A 305 -25.97 8.50 15.80
C VAL A 305 -25.53 7.88 17.12
N TRP A 306 -25.18 6.58 17.07
CA TRP A 306 -24.40 5.89 18.11
C TRP A 306 -23.10 5.43 17.52
N LEU A 307 -21.97 5.90 18.04
CA LEU A 307 -20.63 5.57 17.57
C LEU A 307 -19.74 5.17 18.76
N PRO A 308 -19.09 4.01 18.72
CA PRO A 308 -18.14 3.64 19.75
C PRO A 308 -17.04 4.69 19.94
N LYS A 309 -16.65 4.94 21.18
CA LYS A 309 -15.40 5.59 21.51
C LYS A 309 -14.30 4.54 21.46
N PHE A 310 -13.26 4.76 20.63
CA PHE A 310 -12.22 3.74 20.45
C PHE A 310 -10.85 4.33 20.11
N GLU A 311 -9.84 3.55 20.41
CA GLU A 311 -8.47 3.73 19.94
C GLU A 311 -8.03 2.41 19.27
N THR A 312 -7.46 2.51 18.08
CA THR A 312 -6.94 1.36 17.34
C THR A 312 -5.52 1.66 16.88
N SER A 313 -4.63 0.73 17.17
CA SER A 313 -3.24 0.75 16.75
C SER A 313 -2.93 -0.53 15.99
N SER A 314 -2.22 -0.42 14.88
CA SER A 314 -1.83 -1.56 14.06
C SER A 314 -0.39 -1.47 13.59
N SER A 315 0.22 -2.64 13.42
CA SER A 315 1.53 -2.79 12.81
C SER A 315 1.45 -3.88 11.76
N PHE A 316 1.74 -3.53 10.51
CA PHE A 316 1.67 -4.44 9.37
C PHE A 316 3.03 -4.65 8.73
N ASN A 317 3.37 -5.91 8.45
CA ASN A 317 4.31 -6.23 7.39
C ASN A 317 3.51 -6.33 6.08
N LEU A 318 3.67 -5.35 5.21
CA LEU A 318 2.90 -5.24 3.97
C LEU A 318 3.41 -6.11 2.83
N LYS A 319 4.55 -6.80 2.98
CA LYS A 319 5.12 -7.64 1.93
C LYS A 319 4.15 -8.73 1.42
N PRO A 320 3.43 -9.49 2.28
CA PRO A 320 2.43 -10.46 1.80
C PRO A 320 1.26 -9.78 1.06
N THR A 321 0.74 -8.69 1.61
CA THR A 321 -0.35 -7.89 1.04
C THR A 321 0.01 -7.37 -0.35
N LEU A 322 1.18 -6.74 -0.49
CA LEU A 322 1.65 -6.17 -1.75
C LEU A 322 1.96 -7.27 -2.79
N LYS A 323 2.41 -8.44 -2.36
CA LYS A 323 2.51 -9.61 -3.25
C LYS A 323 1.13 -10.04 -3.77
N GLY A 324 0.12 -10.08 -2.92
CA GLY A 324 -1.27 -10.32 -3.31
C GLY A 324 -1.82 -9.26 -4.28
N MET A 325 -1.29 -8.05 -4.25
CA MET A 325 -1.63 -6.96 -5.16
C MET A 325 -0.79 -6.96 -6.46
N GLY A 326 0.13 -7.92 -6.64
CA GLY A 326 0.91 -8.11 -7.87
C GLY A 326 2.36 -7.62 -7.81
N ILE A 327 2.85 -7.08 -6.69
CA ILE A 327 4.25 -6.70 -6.53
C ILE A 327 5.04 -7.92 -6.03
N SER A 328 5.74 -8.59 -6.90
CA SER A 328 6.48 -9.82 -6.60
C SER A 328 7.99 -9.65 -6.69
N ASP A 329 8.47 -9.15 -7.83
CA ASP A 329 9.89 -9.10 -8.17
C ASP A 329 10.69 -8.21 -7.22
N ALA A 330 10.09 -7.10 -6.73
CA ALA A 330 10.73 -6.19 -5.79
C ALA A 330 11.24 -6.86 -4.50
N PHE A 331 10.65 -7.98 -4.12
CA PHE A 331 10.93 -8.70 -2.87
C PHE A 331 11.86 -9.90 -3.04
N VAL A 332 12.37 -10.13 -4.23
CA VAL A 332 13.18 -11.32 -4.53
C VAL A 332 14.61 -10.91 -4.83
N PRO A 333 15.59 -11.41 -4.04
CA PRO A 333 17.00 -11.17 -4.31
C PRO A 333 17.35 -11.52 -5.76
N TYR A 334 18.20 -10.73 -6.39
CA TYR A 334 18.70 -10.88 -7.76
C TYR A 334 17.65 -10.78 -8.89
N ILE A 335 16.34 -10.71 -8.54
CA ILE A 335 15.26 -10.44 -9.49
C ILE A 335 14.83 -8.98 -9.43
N ALA A 336 14.80 -8.43 -8.22
CA ALA A 336 14.46 -7.03 -8.01
C ALA A 336 15.40 -6.13 -8.82
N ASN A 337 14.82 -5.24 -9.61
CA ASN A 337 15.56 -4.25 -10.36
C ASN A 337 15.36 -2.87 -9.73
N LEU A 338 16.30 -2.48 -8.87
CA LEU A 338 16.38 -1.17 -8.24
C LEU A 338 17.52 -0.33 -8.85
N GLY A 339 17.81 -0.55 -10.13
CA GLY A 339 18.92 0.05 -10.85
C GLY A 339 18.87 1.57 -10.96
N LYS A 340 17.72 2.22 -10.76
CA LYS A 340 17.63 3.68 -10.66
C LYS A 340 18.00 4.20 -9.27
N MET A 341 17.93 3.34 -8.24
CA MET A 341 18.28 3.69 -6.86
C MET A 341 19.78 3.52 -6.60
N THR A 342 20.39 2.44 -7.08
CA THR A 342 21.79 2.07 -6.81
C THR A 342 22.40 1.25 -7.94
N ASP A 343 23.73 1.20 -8.03
CA ASP A 343 24.45 0.29 -8.94
C ASP A 343 24.71 -1.09 -8.29
N ARG A 344 24.33 -1.25 -7.02
CA ARG A 344 24.43 -2.54 -6.33
C ARG A 344 23.18 -3.38 -6.52
N GLU A 345 23.32 -4.68 -6.50
CA GLU A 345 22.19 -5.60 -6.43
C GLU A 345 21.47 -5.40 -5.10
N ALA A 346 20.19 -5.04 -5.16
CA ALA A 346 19.36 -4.74 -4.01
C ALA A 346 17.94 -5.26 -4.20
N PHE A 347 17.26 -5.55 -3.11
CA PHE A 347 15.86 -5.97 -3.08
C PHE A 347 15.17 -5.42 -1.82
N ILE A 348 13.86 -5.40 -1.84
CA ILE A 348 13.08 -4.97 -0.69
C ILE A 348 12.91 -6.13 0.29
N HIS A 349 13.53 -6.03 1.44
CA HIS A 349 13.43 -7.04 2.48
C HIS A 349 12.03 -7.04 3.13
N SER A 350 11.57 -5.87 3.57
CA SER A 350 10.25 -5.67 4.18
C SER A 350 9.72 -4.28 3.93
N ILE A 351 8.40 -4.13 4.00
CA ILE A 351 7.71 -2.84 4.05
C ILE A 351 6.84 -2.85 5.30
N GLN A 352 7.16 -1.98 6.24
CA GLN A 352 6.49 -1.89 7.53
C GLN A 352 5.60 -0.65 7.57
N GLN A 353 4.38 -0.80 8.09
CA GLN A 353 3.53 0.34 8.41
C GLN A 353 3.03 0.22 9.84
N LYS A 354 3.14 1.31 10.60
CA LYS A 354 2.42 1.49 11.86
C LYS A 354 1.42 2.62 11.70
N ALA A 355 0.21 2.40 12.19
CA ALA A 355 -0.85 3.41 12.17
C ALA A 355 -1.58 3.39 13.51
N LEU A 356 -2.09 4.55 13.91
CA LEU A 356 -2.89 4.72 15.12
C LEU A 356 -3.99 5.74 14.83
N ILE A 357 -5.20 5.42 15.29
CA ILE A 357 -6.35 6.33 15.26
C ILE A 357 -7.00 6.37 16.63
N LYS A 358 -7.46 7.56 17.03
CA LYS A 358 -8.26 7.79 18.23
C LYS A 358 -9.57 8.45 17.84
N VAL A 359 -10.67 7.94 18.34
CA VAL A 359 -12.03 8.44 18.08
C VAL A 359 -12.70 8.74 19.41
N PHE A 360 -12.88 10.03 19.70
CA PHE A 360 -13.42 10.57 20.95
C PHE A 360 -14.51 11.60 20.67
N GLU A 361 -15.18 12.05 21.73
CA GLU A 361 -16.33 12.94 21.66
C GLU A 361 -16.03 14.28 20.97
N GLU A 362 -14.83 14.80 21.14
CA GLU A 362 -14.43 16.10 20.60
C GLU A 362 -13.82 16.02 19.20
N GLY A 363 -13.61 14.79 18.70
CA GLY A 363 -12.66 14.53 17.64
C GLY A 363 -11.30 14.37 18.30
N ALA A 364 -10.38 15.26 18.10
CA ALA A 364 -9.15 15.35 18.88
C ALA A 364 -9.04 16.78 19.43
N GLU A 365 -9.19 16.96 20.75
CA GLU A 365 -9.12 18.17 21.58
C GLU A 365 -10.12 19.32 21.35
N ALA A 366 -10.71 19.82 22.46
CA ALA A 366 -11.98 20.53 22.58
C ALA A 366 -11.97 22.04 22.65
N ALA A 367 -13.11 22.64 22.26
CA ALA A 367 -13.81 23.73 22.98
C ALA A 367 -15.28 23.77 22.55
N ALA A 368 -16.21 23.79 23.51
CA ALA A 368 -17.64 23.77 23.27
C ALA A 368 -18.18 25.18 22.98
N ILE A 369 -19.06 25.32 21.97
CA ILE A 369 -19.92 26.46 21.76
C ILE A 369 -21.36 25.96 21.88
N THR A 370 -22.14 26.49 22.81
CA THR A 370 -23.56 26.17 22.98
C THR A 370 -24.40 27.20 22.23
N MET A 371 -25.21 26.78 21.29
CA MET A 371 -26.21 27.57 20.60
C MET A 371 -27.60 27.05 20.97
N ILE A 372 -28.52 27.92 21.37
CA ILE A 372 -29.92 27.56 21.64
C ILE A 372 -30.75 28.17 20.53
N GLU A 373 -31.38 27.31 19.73
CA GLU A 373 -32.39 27.69 18.74
C GLU A 373 -33.78 27.38 19.30
N ILE A 374 -34.70 28.36 19.20
CA ILE A 374 -36.11 28.18 19.51
C ILE A 374 -36.87 28.15 18.20
N VAL A 375 -37.49 26.99 17.88
CA VAL A 375 -38.33 26.82 16.69
C VAL A 375 -39.76 26.44 17.05
N GLU A 376 -40.72 26.87 16.23
CA GLU A 376 -42.12 26.49 16.33
C GLU A 376 -42.33 24.99 16.25
N ALA A 377 -43.31 24.49 17.01
CA ALA A 377 -43.63 23.05 17.14
C ALA A 377 -44.25 22.46 15.87
N PHE A 378 -43.41 22.10 14.94
CA PHE A 378 -43.72 21.09 13.92
C PHE A 378 -43.11 19.77 14.39
N MET A 379 -43.87 18.66 14.38
CA MET A 379 -43.26 17.33 14.65
C MET A 379 -42.49 16.90 13.42
N PRO A 380 -41.16 17.01 13.37
CA PRO A 380 -40.38 16.47 12.27
C PRO A 380 -40.53 14.93 12.24
N PRO A 381 -40.30 14.28 11.10
CA PRO A 381 -40.20 12.83 11.06
C PRO A 381 -39.10 12.36 12.02
N PRO A 382 -39.22 11.17 12.63
CA PRO A 382 -38.20 10.65 13.52
C PRO A 382 -36.86 10.57 12.79
N PRO A 383 -35.73 10.88 13.47
CA PRO A 383 -34.40 10.81 12.87
C PRO A 383 -34.07 9.39 12.45
N MET A 384 -33.28 9.26 11.38
CA MET A 384 -32.82 7.96 10.86
C MET A 384 -31.85 7.31 11.87
N PRO A 385 -32.09 6.07 12.31
CA PRO A 385 -31.18 5.39 13.22
C PRO A 385 -29.90 4.98 12.50
N PHE A 386 -28.76 5.37 13.06
CA PHE A 386 -27.42 4.93 12.68
C PHE A 386 -26.68 4.48 13.93
N HIS A 387 -26.89 3.22 14.31
CA HIS A 387 -26.35 2.65 15.54
C HIS A 387 -25.20 1.69 15.19
N ALA A 388 -23.94 2.17 15.32
CA ALA A 388 -22.75 1.37 15.07
C ALA A 388 -22.49 0.45 16.28
N ASP A 389 -23.39 -0.48 16.53
CA ASP A 389 -23.42 -1.44 17.62
C ASP A 389 -22.95 -2.85 17.22
N HIS A 390 -22.40 -2.96 16.00
CA HIS A 390 -21.77 -4.15 15.43
C HIS A 390 -20.60 -3.75 14.51
N PRO A 391 -19.74 -4.67 14.04
CA PRO A 391 -18.55 -4.35 13.27
C PRO A 391 -18.81 -3.49 12.03
N PHE A 392 -17.93 -2.51 11.81
CA PHE A 392 -18.03 -1.58 10.70
C PHE A 392 -16.66 -1.22 10.12
N LEU A 393 -16.67 -0.71 8.88
CA LEU A 393 -15.51 -0.07 8.26
C LEU A 393 -15.55 1.43 8.51
N TYR A 394 -14.37 2.04 8.58
CA TYR A 394 -14.25 3.49 8.59
C TYR A 394 -13.15 3.98 7.65
N LEU A 395 -13.37 5.15 7.06
CA LEU A 395 -12.42 5.82 6.16
C LEU A 395 -12.27 7.27 6.62
N ILE A 396 -11.03 7.78 6.72
CA ILE A 396 -10.76 9.22 6.81
C ILE A 396 -10.35 9.70 5.43
N VAL A 397 -11.15 10.60 4.87
CA VAL A 397 -11.05 11.04 3.48
C VAL A 397 -10.89 12.55 3.42
N GLU A 398 -10.01 13.04 2.57
CA GLU A 398 -10.01 14.42 2.11
C GLU A 398 -11.02 14.55 0.96
N GLU A 399 -11.92 15.52 1.05
CA GLU A 399 -13.14 15.56 0.23
C GLU A 399 -12.91 15.98 -1.22
N GLN A 400 -11.92 16.82 -1.49
CA GLN A 400 -11.68 17.36 -2.83
C GLN A 400 -10.89 16.39 -3.71
N SER A 401 -9.79 15.86 -3.20
CA SER A 401 -8.97 14.88 -3.91
C SER A 401 -9.54 13.47 -3.82
N GLY A 402 -10.36 13.20 -2.80
CA GLY A 402 -10.83 11.86 -2.46
C GLY A 402 -9.73 10.96 -1.87
N SER A 403 -8.61 11.55 -1.44
CA SER A 403 -7.50 10.80 -0.84
C SER A 403 -7.93 10.14 0.46
N ILE A 404 -7.73 8.83 0.59
CA ILE A 404 -8.02 8.06 1.79
C ILE A 404 -6.76 8.04 2.66
N LEU A 405 -6.76 8.90 3.71
CA LEU A 405 -5.63 9.02 4.63
C LEU A 405 -5.53 7.81 5.56
N PHE A 406 -6.67 7.37 6.10
CA PHE A 406 -6.77 6.19 6.94
C PHE A 406 -7.99 5.38 6.56
N ALA A 407 -7.89 4.09 6.72
CA ALA A 407 -8.97 3.13 6.59
C ALA A 407 -8.82 2.05 7.65
N GLY A 408 -9.93 1.48 8.11
CA GLY A 408 -9.85 0.42 9.10
C GLY A 408 -11.19 -0.23 9.39
N ARG A 409 -11.12 -1.19 10.29
CA ARG A 409 -12.26 -1.93 10.80
C ARG A 409 -12.32 -1.79 12.31
N TYR A 410 -13.50 -1.54 12.82
CA TYR A 410 -13.80 -1.70 14.23
C TYR A 410 -14.61 -2.97 14.42
N HIS A 411 -14.05 -3.93 15.15
CA HIS A 411 -14.64 -5.25 15.43
C HIS A 411 -15.23 -5.35 16.84
N GLY A 412 -14.95 -4.35 17.69
CA GLY A 412 -15.30 -4.32 19.10
C GLY A 412 -14.13 -4.70 20.00
N ASN A 413 -14.25 -4.38 21.29
CA ASN A 413 -13.28 -4.72 22.33
C ASN A 413 -13.71 -6.00 23.06
N VAL A 414 -14.25 -6.96 22.34
CA VAL A 414 -14.65 -8.23 22.91
C VAL A 414 -13.40 -9.06 23.12
N ALA A 415 -12.99 -9.25 24.38
CA ALA A 415 -12.01 -10.26 24.71
C ALA A 415 -12.60 -11.62 24.29
N GLU A 416 -12.01 -12.24 23.26
CA GLU A 416 -12.27 -13.65 23.00
C GLU A 416 -11.93 -14.39 24.29
N THR A 417 -12.93 -15.03 24.89
CA THR A 417 -12.71 -15.92 26.03
C THR A 417 -11.96 -17.13 25.48
N GLU A 418 -10.62 -17.03 25.45
CA GLU A 418 -9.76 -18.19 25.32
C GLU A 418 -10.18 -19.16 26.44
N GLY A 419 -10.56 -20.37 26.03
CA GLY A 419 -10.75 -21.48 26.95
C GLY A 419 -9.48 -21.65 27.79
N MET A 420 -9.62 -21.35 29.06
CA MET A 420 -8.73 -21.52 30.21
C MET A 420 -7.43 -22.29 29.96
N THR A 421 -6.31 -21.58 29.96
CA THR A 421 -5.18 -21.96 30.83
C THR A 421 -4.50 -20.65 31.28
N ALA A 422 -4.52 -20.47 32.62
CA ALA A 422 -3.83 -19.38 33.30
C ALA A 422 -2.32 -19.51 33.06
N GLY A 423 -1.74 -18.53 32.41
CA GLY A 423 -0.31 -18.35 32.21
C GLY A 423 -0.01 -16.86 32.03
N SER A 424 0.41 -16.27 33.15
CA SER A 424 1.19 -15.02 33.30
C SER A 424 1.12 -13.99 32.21
N HIS A 425 0.56 -12.82 32.57
CA HIS A 425 0.83 -11.53 31.89
C HIS A 425 2.34 -11.25 31.90
N GLU A 426 3.03 -11.68 30.88
CA GLU A 426 4.33 -11.15 30.51
C GLU A 426 4.21 -10.44 29.16
N ASN A 427 4.58 -9.18 29.19
CA ASN A 427 4.80 -8.26 28.09
C ASN A 427 5.01 -8.95 26.74
N ARG A 428 4.01 -8.95 25.85
CA ARG A 428 4.23 -9.14 24.42
C ARG A 428 4.84 -7.86 23.85
N GLN A 429 6.11 -7.67 24.12
CA GLN A 429 7.03 -6.84 23.37
C GLN A 429 7.69 -7.72 22.31
N ASP A 430 6.94 -8.22 21.34
CA ASP A 430 7.53 -8.88 20.18
C ASP A 430 7.86 -7.83 19.15
N PHE A 431 9.06 -7.32 19.26
CA PHE A 431 9.68 -6.34 18.40
C PHE A 431 10.62 -6.99 17.40
N TRP A 432 10.50 -6.57 16.19
CA TRP A 432 11.25 -6.88 15.01
C TRP A 432 12.75 -6.82 15.25
N GLN A 433 13.41 -7.96 15.34
CA GLN A 433 14.84 -8.04 15.15
C GLN A 433 15.12 -8.43 13.70
N PHE A 434 15.90 -7.60 13.01
CA PHE A 434 16.66 -8.02 11.86
C PHE A 434 17.73 -8.97 12.34
N GLN A 435 17.41 -10.24 12.41
CA GLN A 435 18.39 -11.30 12.55
C GLN A 435 18.17 -12.29 11.42
N ALA A 436 19.25 -12.56 10.69
CA ALA A 436 19.45 -13.89 10.21
C ALA A 436 19.21 -14.84 11.40
N PHE A 437 18.16 -15.69 11.30
CA PHE A 437 17.80 -16.76 12.25
C PHE A 437 17.30 -16.35 13.64
N LYS A 438 15.97 -16.13 13.80
CA LYS A 438 15.14 -16.82 14.78
C LYS A 438 13.63 -16.66 14.49
N ARG A 439 12.90 -17.72 14.72
CA ARG A 439 11.53 -18.07 14.32
C ARG A 439 10.44 -17.12 14.82
N PRO A 440 9.33 -16.96 14.11
CA PRO A 440 8.02 -16.68 14.70
C PRO A 440 7.23 -17.98 14.92
N ASN A 441 6.62 -18.11 16.08
CA ASN A 441 5.69 -19.17 16.42
C ASN A 441 4.29 -18.89 15.82
N GLU A 442 3.68 -20.00 15.42
CA GLU A 442 2.26 -20.33 15.37
C GLU A 442 1.27 -19.35 14.74
N TYR A 443 0.79 -19.75 13.56
CA TYR A 443 -0.60 -19.59 13.18
C TYR A 443 -1.22 -20.98 13.02
N ASP A 444 -2.25 -21.24 13.81
CA ASP A 444 -3.13 -22.40 13.66
C ASP A 444 -3.79 -22.37 12.29
N LEU A 445 -3.51 -23.36 11.49
CA LEU A 445 -4.33 -23.74 10.36
C LEU A 445 -5.06 -25.03 10.71
N ASP A 446 -6.37 -25.02 10.50
CA ASP A 446 -7.36 -26.00 10.85
C ASP A 446 -7.01 -27.46 10.60
N GLU A 447 -7.56 -28.34 11.46
CA GLU A 447 -7.42 -29.80 11.46
C GLU A 447 -7.94 -30.54 10.21
N LYS A 448 -8.33 -29.84 9.15
CA LYS A 448 -8.87 -30.46 7.91
C LYS A 448 -7.82 -30.84 6.86
N GLU A 449 -6.55 -30.45 7.01
CA GLU A 449 -5.48 -30.79 6.02
C GLU A 449 -4.69 -32.06 6.36
N LYS A 450 -5.21 -32.98 7.13
CA LYS A 450 -4.47 -34.17 7.55
C LYS A 450 -4.32 -35.28 6.50
N GLU A 451 -4.94 -35.19 5.32
CA GLU A 451 -4.91 -36.33 4.34
C GLU A 451 -4.55 -36.02 2.88
N GLU A 452 -4.28 -34.76 2.48
CA GLU A 452 -3.91 -34.47 1.07
C GLU A 452 -2.63 -33.63 0.96
N GLY A 453 -1.49 -34.11 1.41
CA GLY A 453 -0.28 -33.29 1.51
C GLY A 453 0.99 -33.85 0.88
N SER A 454 0.95 -34.80 -0.08
CA SER A 454 2.20 -35.37 -0.64
C SER A 454 2.82 -34.56 -1.78
N ASP A 455 2.11 -33.61 -2.43
CA ASP A 455 2.57 -32.94 -3.65
C ASP A 455 2.74 -31.40 -3.55
N LEU A 456 2.41 -30.79 -2.43
CA LEU A 456 2.55 -29.34 -2.24
C LEU A 456 4.01 -28.90 -2.26
N ILE A 457 4.30 -27.84 -3.04
CA ILE A 457 5.61 -27.18 -3.09
C ILE A 457 5.51 -25.89 -2.29
N TYR A 458 6.34 -25.77 -1.26
CA TYR A 458 6.37 -24.62 -0.38
C TYR A 458 7.39 -23.58 -0.87
N THR A 459 7.02 -22.32 -0.86
CA THR A 459 7.90 -21.18 -1.22
C THR A 459 8.44 -20.43 0.00
N ILE A 460 7.84 -20.64 1.16
CA ILE A 460 8.25 -20.07 2.46
C ILE A 460 8.20 -21.21 3.46
N VAL A 461 9.29 -21.43 4.17
CA VAL A 461 9.48 -22.57 5.10
C VAL A 461 10.22 -22.13 6.36
N GLU A 462 10.03 -22.83 7.47
CA GLU A 462 10.70 -22.52 8.73
C GLU A 462 12.21 -22.80 8.68
N GLU A 463 12.61 -23.94 8.10
CA GLU A 463 14.00 -24.26 7.82
C GLU A 463 14.18 -24.31 6.29
N GLU A 464 14.98 -23.39 5.73
CA GLU A 464 15.25 -23.38 4.30
C GLU A 464 16.12 -24.57 3.86
N PRO A 465 15.93 -25.07 2.63
CA PRO A 465 16.83 -26.05 2.07
C PRO A 465 18.24 -25.46 1.92
N SER A 466 19.25 -26.28 2.13
CA SER A 466 20.62 -25.82 2.04
C SER A 466 21.53 -26.82 1.31
N PHE A 467 22.50 -26.27 0.57
CA PHE A 467 23.56 -27.07 -0.05
C PHE A 467 24.42 -27.76 1.03
N PRO A 468 24.92 -28.99 0.82
CA PRO A 468 25.85 -29.64 1.75
C PRO A 468 27.09 -28.78 1.98
N GLY A 469 27.34 -28.41 3.22
CA GLY A 469 28.42 -27.49 3.58
C GLY A 469 28.04 -26.00 3.57
N GLY A 470 26.77 -25.66 3.24
CA GLY A 470 26.26 -24.30 3.26
C GLY A 470 26.49 -23.51 1.97
N GLN A 471 26.31 -22.21 2.06
CA GLN A 471 26.32 -21.32 0.89
C GLN A 471 27.72 -21.19 0.28
N ASP A 472 28.76 -21.11 1.11
CA ASP A 472 30.15 -20.98 0.63
C ASP A 472 30.55 -22.22 -0.17
N ALA A 473 30.22 -23.43 0.32
CA ALA A 473 30.48 -24.68 -0.40
C ALA A 473 29.71 -24.77 -1.71
N MET A 474 28.52 -24.17 -1.81
CA MET A 474 27.77 -24.07 -3.05
C MET A 474 28.49 -23.17 -4.05
N TYR A 475 29.02 -22.04 -3.63
CA TYR A 475 29.77 -21.15 -4.54
C TYR A 475 31.08 -21.78 -5.00
N GLU A 476 31.80 -22.49 -4.12
CA GLU A 476 32.99 -23.27 -4.51
C GLU A 476 32.62 -24.35 -5.55
N PHE A 477 31.55 -25.10 -5.31
CA PHE A 477 31.04 -26.09 -6.26
C PHE A 477 30.71 -25.47 -7.63
N LEU A 478 30.00 -24.33 -7.63
CA LEU A 478 29.70 -23.61 -8.86
C LEU A 478 30.97 -23.14 -9.56
N ALA A 479 31.93 -22.58 -8.87
CA ALA A 479 33.20 -22.11 -9.42
C ALA A 479 34.03 -23.23 -10.05
N GLU A 480 34.01 -24.45 -9.47
CA GLU A 480 34.74 -25.62 -9.98
C GLU A 480 34.05 -26.27 -11.17
N ASN A 481 32.73 -26.23 -11.23
CA ASN A 481 31.94 -26.99 -12.22
C ASN A 481 31.41 -26.15 -13.37
N LEU A 482 31.39 -24.82 -13.26
CA LEU A 482 30.92 -23.90 -14.28
C LEU A 482 31.91 -23.82 -15.43
N LYS A 483 31.42 -23.99 -16.66
CA LYS A 483 32.22 -23.84 -17.87
C LYS A 483 31.70 -22.68 -18.70
N TRP A 484 32.59 -22.00 -19.42
CA TRP A 484 32.19 -20.96 -20.36
C TRP A 484 31.76 -21.57 -21.69
N PRO A 485 30.46 -21.59 -22.04
CA PRO A 485 29.99 -22.32 -23.22
C PRO A 485 29.95 -21.47 -24.49
N CYS A 486 30.09 -20.12 -24.37
CA CYS A 486 29.87 -19.19 -25.48
C CYS A 486 31.17 -18.55 -25.95
N TYR A 487 32.08 -19.32 -26.57
CA TYR A 487 33.40 -18.84 -27.00
C TYR A 487 33.39 -17.73 -28.06
N GLU A 488 32.30 -17.63 -28.84
CA GLU A 488 32.20 -16.66 -29.94
C GLU A 488 31.44 -15.36 -29.54
N LYS A 489 30.80 -15.35 -28.37
CA LYS A 489 30.02 -14.22 -27.89
C LYS A 489 30.52 -13.80 -26.50
N HIS A 490 31.00 -12.58 -26.40
CA HIS A 490 31.38 -11.99 -25.11
C HIS A 490 30.13 -11.47 -24.39
N VAL A 491 29.31 -12.37 -23.83
CA VAL A 491 28.09 -12.02 -23.12
C VAL A 491 28.24 -12.38 -21.64
N GLU A 492 28.21 -11.38 -20.79
CA GLU A 492 28.20 -11.54 -19.33
C GLU A 492 26.78 -11.34 -18.78
N GLY A 493 26.48 -11.94 -17.64
CA GLY A 493 25.20 -11.75 -16.98
C GLY A 493 24.87 -12.80 -15.92
N ASN A 494 23.71 -12.61 -15.28
CA ASN A 494 23.20 -13.50 -14.24
C ASN A 494 22.02 -14.31 -14.77
N VAL A 495 22.23 -15.61 -14.95
CA VAL A 495 21.17 -16.59 -15.23
C VAL A 495 20.56 -17.01 -13.88
N ILE A 496 19.22 -16.91 -13.74
CA ILE A 496 18.55 -17.36 -12.52
C ILE A 496 17.84 -18.67 -12.80
N ILE A 497 18.20 -19.69 -12.01
CA ILE A 497 17.59 -21.02 -12.06
C ILE A 497 16.67 -21.20 -10.85
N GLU A 498 15.45 -21.64 -11.13
CA GLU A 498 14.49 -22.09 -10.14
C GLU A 498 14.39 -23.61 -10.16
N PHE A 499 14.35 -24.23 -8.99
CA PHE A 499 14.16 -25.67 -8.84
C PHE A 499 13.48 -26.02 -7.53
N VAL A 500 12.98 -27.24 -7.43
CA VAL A 500 12.39 -27.77 -6.20
C VAL A 500 13.41 -28.68 -5.52
N VAL A 501 13.66 -28.43 -4.24
CA VAL A 501 14.36 -29.36 -3.38
C VAL A 501 13.33 -30.35 -2.83
N GLU A 502 13.43 -31.59 -3.23
CA GLU A 502 12.54 -32.67 -2.83
C GLU A 502 12.79 -33.11 -1.37
N LYS A 503 11.85 -33.84 -0.80
CA LYS A 503 11.97 -34.35 0.58
C LYS A 503 13.21 -35.21 0.83
N ASP A 504 13.73 -35.86 -0.22
CA ASP A 504 14.95 -36.66 -0.16
C ASP A 504 16.23 -35.86 -0.48
N GLY A 505 16.09 -34.54 -0.69
CA GLY A 505 17.16 -33.62 -1.03
C GLY A 505 17.52 -33.57 -2.52
N SER A 506 16.91 -34.39 -3.38
CA SER A 506 17.12 -34.32 -4.84
C SER A 506 16.49 -33.04 -5.40
N LEU A 507 17.02 -32.59 -6.56
CA LEU A 507 16.54 -31.41 -7.24
C LEU A 507 15.62 -31.78 -8.41
N SER A 508 14.45 -31.17 -8.49
CA SER A 508 13.45 -31.38 -9.53
C SER A 508 12.93 -30.05 -10.10
N ASN A 509 12.14 -30.10 -11.16
CA ASN A 509 11.48 -28.92 -11.76
C ASN A 509 12.44 -27.76 -12.09
N ILE A 510 13.66 -28.07 -12.55
CA ILE A 510 14.70 -27.09 -12.84
C ILE A 510 14.30 -26.23 -14.05
N LYS A 511 14.17 -24.93 -13.87
CA LYS A 511 13.74 -23.96 -14.88
C LYS A 511 14.63 -22.72 -14.86
N VAL A 512 14.89 -22.16 -16.05
CA VAL A 512 15.49 -20.83 -16.19
C VAL A 512 14.36 -19.81 -16.04
N ILE A 513 14.40 -18.98 -15.01
CA ILE A 513 13.42 -17.90 -14.79
C ILE A 513 13.93 -16.53 -15.23
N ARG A 514 15.24 -16.38 -15.35
CA ARG A 514 15.88 -15.24 -16.00
C ARG A 514 16.97 -15.75 -16.94
N SER A 515 16.73 -15.56 -18.23
CA SER A 515 17.64 -15.91 -19.31
C SER A 515 18.60 -14.75 -19.60
N VAL A 516 19.82 -15.07 -20.03
CA VAL A 516 20.80 -14.12 -20.56
C VAL A 516 21.11 -14.44 -22.01
N GLU A 517 21.57 -15.66 -22.28
CA GLU A 517 21.88 -16.19 -23.61
C GLU A 517 21.66 -17.71 -23.58
N PRO A 518 21.08 -18.33 -24.60
CA PRO A 518 20.75 -19.76 -24.59
C PRO A 518 21.89 -20.68 -24.19
N CYS A 519 23.12 -20.35 -24.56
CA CYS A 519 24.29 -21.18 -24.21
C CYS A 519 24.62 -21.04 -22.69
N LEU A 520 24.49 -19.85 -22.10
CA LEU A 520 24.70 -19.64 -20.67
C LEU A 520 23.56 -20.30 -19.86
N ASP A 521 22.33 -20.23 -20.35
CA ASP A 521 21.16 -20.85 -19.73
C ASP A 521 21.30 -22.39 -19.65
N GLN A 522 21.76 -23.00 -20.75
CA GLN A 522 22.01 -24.46 -20.81
C GLN A 522 23.12 -24.89 -19.85
N GLU A 523 24.18 -24.10 -19.73
CA GLU A 523 25.28 -24.37 -18.80
C GLU A 523 24.82 -24.22 -17.35
N ALA A 524 24.05 -23.18 -17.06
CA ALA A 524 23.47 -22.97 -15.73
C ALA A 524 22.59 -24.16 -15.31
N VAL A 525 21.70 -24.62 -16.19
CA VAL A 525 20.87 -25.81 -15.95
C VAL A 525 21.74 -27.09 -15.79
N ARG A 526 22.81 -27.21 -16.58
CA ARG A 526 23.73 -28.36 -16.49
C ARG A 526 24.40 -28.43 -15.12
N VAL A 527 24.90 -27.30 -14.63
CA VAL A 527 25.61 -27.23 -13.33
C VAL A 527 24.67 -27.52 -12.18
N ILE A 528 23.44 -26.97 -12.18
CA ILE A 528 22.44 -27.28 -11.12
C ILE A 528 22.13 -28.80 -11.11
N LYS A 529 22.03 -29.43 -12.25
CA LYS A 529 21.80 -30.91 -12.34
C LYS A 529 22.95 -31.75 -11.79
N LEU A 530 24.15 -31.20 -11.68
CA LEU A 530 25.32 -31.88 -11.10
C LEU A 530 25.42 -31.72 -9.58
N MET A 531 24.61 -30.85 -8.98
CA MET A 531 24.65 -30.63 -7.56
C MET A 531 24.33 -31.89 -6.74
N PRO A 532 25.01 -32.12 -5.63
CA PRO A 532 24.68 -33.22 -4.71
C PRO A 532 23.28 -33.03 -4.11
N LYS A 533 22.81 -34.04 -3.39
CA LYS A 533 21.56 -33.92 -2.65
C LYS A 533 21.67 -32.82 -1.57
N TRP A 534 20.70 -31.92 -1.56
CA TRP A 534 20.60 -30.84 -0.61
C TRP A 534 19.99 -31.32 0.73
N LYS A 535 20.23 -30.61 1.80
CA LYS A 535 19.42 -30.71 3.02
C LYS A 535 18.04 -30.12 2.69
N PRO A 536 16.97 -30.93 2.78
CA PRO A 536 15.62 -30.43 2.41
C PRO A 536 15.08 -29.42 3.43
N GLY A 537 14.17 -28.56 2.97
CA GLY A 537 13.45 -27.63 3.81
C GLY A 537 12.51 -28.33 4.79
N LYS A 538 12.20 -27.65 5.89
CA LYS A 538 11.25 -28.17 6.90
C LYS A 538 10.21 -27.13 7.27
N GLN A 539 9.02 -27.64 7.57
CA GLN A 539 7.90 -26.91 8.12
C GLN A 539 7.33 -27.71 9.30
N ARG A 540 7.20 -27.08 10.46
CA ARG A 540 6.73 -27.75 11.69
C ARG A 540 7.50 -29.05 12.01
N GLY A 541 8.82 -29.02 11.78
CA GLY A 541 9.71 -30.18 11.97
C GLY A 541 9.58 -31.29 10.93
N ARG A 542 8.68 -31.17 9.93
CA ARG A 542 8.49 -32.14 8.85
C ARG A 542 9.25 -31.71 7.60
N VAL A 543 9.92 -32.66 6.95
CA VAL A 543 10.59 -32.44 5.68
C VAL A 543 9.55 -32.26 4.58
N ILE A 544 9.69 -31.20 3.81
CA ILE A 544 8.76 -30.78 2.76
C ILE A 544 9.48 -30.49 1.44
N ARG A 545 8.72 -30.42 0.34
CA ARG A 545 9.19 -29.99 -0.96
C ARG A 545 9.28 -28.46 -0.98
N THR A 546 10.46 -27.92 -1.29
CA THR A 546 10.69 -26.47 -1.18
C THR A 546 11.20 -25.89 -2.49
N LEU A 547 10.57 -24.83 -2.99
CA LEU A 547 11.05 -24.07 -4.14
C LEU A 547 12.28 -23.25 -3.75
N PHE A 548 13.35 -23.35 -4.55
CA PHE A 548 14.58 -22.59 -4.32
C PHE A 548 15.07 -21.93 -5.61
N ARG A 549 15.82 -20.83 -5.47
CA ARG A 549 16.34 -20.07 -6.61
C ARG A 549 17.81 -19.77 -6.40
N VAL A 550 18.63 -20.00 -7.45
CA VAL A 550 20.06 -19.74 -7.43
C VAL A 550 20.43 -18.85 -8.62
N PRO A 551 21.08 -17.69 -8.38
CA PRO A 551 21.70 -16.91 -9.42
C PRO A 551 23.04 -17.52 -9.79
N ILE A 552 23.32 -17.67 -11.09
CA ILE A 552 24.60 -18.11 -11.64
C ILE A 552 25.18 -16.95 -12.44
N THR A 553 26.26 -16.39 -11.94
CA THR A 553 26.94 -15.24 -12.54
C THR A 553 28.01 -15.71 -13.52
N PHE A 554 27.88 -15.26 -14.76
CA PHE A 554 28.89 -15.43 -15.80
C PHE A 554 29.63 -14.11 -16.00
N LYS A 555 30.92 -14.08 -15.64
CA LYS A 555 31.82 -12.94 -15.87
C LYS A 555 33.14 -13.42 -16.43
N PHE A 556 33.74 -12.64 -17.36
CA PHE A 556 35.10 -12.90 -17.79
C PHE A 556 36.06 -12.60 -16.62
N LYS A 557 37.02 -13.50 -16.39
CA LYS A 557 38.19 -13.16 -15.58
C LYS A 557 39.09 -12.28 -16.44
N GLU A 558 39.34 -11.03 -15.97
CA GLU A 558 40.42 -10.21 -16.50
C GLU A 558 41.79 -10.86 -16.27
#